data_7e78a0293189c1e98cf4cc4c51c5b1dd
#
_entry.id   7e78a0293189c1e98cf4cc4c51c5b1dd
#
_cell.length_a   1.000
_cell.length_b   1.000
_cell.length_c   1.000
_cell.angle_alpha   90.00
_cell.angle_beta   90.00
_cell.angle_gamma   90.00
#
_symmetry.space_group_name_H-M   'P 1'
#
loop_
_entity.id
_entity.type
_entity.pdbx_description
1 polymer ?
#
loop_
_entity_poly.entity_id
_entity_poly.type
_entity_poly.pdbx_seq_one_letter_code
_entity_poly.pdbx_strand_id
1 'polypeptide(L)' 'MDEKWTFITNHGLVLSHIAQNPSITAREIALTIGITERTTHKIITDLEQADYIKKTKVGRRNIYDVNF' A
#
# COMPACT_ATOMS: atom_id res chain seq x y z
N MET A 1 -11.34 -16.97 9.09
CA MET A 1 -11.79 -15.65 8.61
C MET A 1 -11.99 -15.72 7.11
N ASP A 2 -13.06 -15.13 6.61
CA ASP A 2 -13.39 -15.07 5.19
C ASP A 2 -12.27 -14.35 4.43
N GLU A 3 -11.90 -14.85 3.25
CA GLU A 3 -10.89 -14.25 2.39
C GLU A 3 -11.20 -12.77 2.10
N LYS A 4 -12.47 -12.44 1.96
CA LYS A 4 -12.93 -11.08 1.71
C LYS A 4 -12.51 -10.12 2.83
N TRP A 5 -12.63 -10.55 4.08
CA TRP A 5 -12.23 -9.75 5.23
C TRP A 5 -10.72 -9.56 5.29
N THR A 6 -9.96 -10.62 4.99
CA THR A 6 -8.51 -10.54 4.94
C THR A 6 -8.05 -9.56 3.86
N PHE A 7 -8.71 -9.58 2.71
CA PHE A 7 -8.43 -8.66 1.61
C PHE A 7 -8.65 -7.20 2.03
N ILE A 8 -9.80 -6.91 2.64
CA ILE A 8 -10.13 -5.55 3.11
C ILE A 8 -9.15 -5.10 4.20
N THR A 9 -8.81 -5.98 5.14
CA THR A 9 -7.88 -5.68 6.21
C THR A 9 -6.50 -5.35 5.67
N ASN A 10 -6.01 -6.11 4.69
CA ASN A 10 -4.71 -5.85 4.07
C ASN A 10 -4.67 -4.51 3.35
N HIS A 11 -5.73 -4.14 2.64
CA HIS A 11 -5.82 -2.83 2.00
C HIS A 11 -5.76 -1.70 3.03
N GLY A 12 -6.48 -1.84 4.12
CA GLY A 12 -6.45 -0.87 5.22
C GLY A 12 -5.09 -0.76 5.88
N LEU A 13 -4.41 -1.89 6.10
CA LEU A 13 -3.07 -1.92 6.67
C LEU A 13 -2.04 -1.24 5.76
N VAL A 14 -2.09 -1.53 4.47
CA VAL A 14 -1.19 -0.91 3.49
C VAL A 14 -1.39 0.60 3.48
N LEU A 15 -2.65 1.05 3.43
CA LEU A 15 -2.99 2.47 3.44
C LEU A 15 -2.47 3.15 4.71
N SER A 16 -2.65 2.51 5.87
CA SER A 16 -2.20 3.03 7.15
C SER A 16 -0.67 3.21 7.20
N HIS A 17 0.07 2.21 6.71
CA HIS A 17 1.53 2.29 6.67
C HIS A 17 2.02 3.40 5.73
N ILE A 18 1.37 3.57 4.60
CA ILE A 18 1.69 4.65 3.66
C ILE A 18 1.41 6.01 4.30
N ALA A 19 0.30 6.15 5.02
CA ALA A 19 -0.04 7.40 5.68
C ALA A 19 0.98 7.79 6.75
N GLN A 20 1.53 6.80 7.45
CA GLN A 20 2.53 7.03 8.49
C GLN A 20 3.92 7.30 7.91
N ASN A 21 4.24 6.71 6.77
CA ASN A 21 5.53 6.84 6.12
C ASN A 21 5.38 6.85 4.60
N PRO A 22 5.18 8.03 3.99
CA PRO A 22 4.96 8.14 2.54
C PRO A 22 6.08 7.61 1.67
N SER A 23 7.30 7.49 2.19
CA SER A 23 8.42 6.93 1.45
C SER A 23 8.64 5.44 1.67
N ILE A 24 7.73 4.76 2.36
CA ILE A 24 7.85 3.32 2.60
C ILE A 24 7.79 2.55 1.28
N THR A 25 8.62 1.53 1.15
CA THR A 25 8.64 0.70 -0.06
C THR A 25 7.61 -0.43 0.04
N ALA A 26 7.19 -0.94 -1.13
CA ALA A 26 6.30 -2.11 -1.17
C ALA A 26 6.92 -3.32 -0.44
N ARG A 27 8.24 -3.48 -0.56
CA ARG A 27 8.96 -4.55 0.15
C ARG A 27 8.86 -4.41 1.66
N GLU A 28 9.05 -3.20 2.17
CA GLU A 28 8.95 -2.93 3.60
C GLU A 28 7.53 -3.19 4.12
N ILE A 29 6.52 -2.76 3.38
CA ILE A 29 5.12 -3.02 3.71
C ILE A 29 4.88 -4.53 3.76
N ALA A 30 5.30 -5.25 2.72
CA ALA A 30 5.12 -6.70 2.63
C ALA A 30 5.72 -7.43 3.83
N LEU A 31 6.94 -7.06 4.21
CA LEU A 31 7.62 -7.65 5.37
C LEU A 31 6.90 -7.32 6.68
N THR A 32 6.42 -6.11 6.82
CA THR A 32 5.77 -5.64 8.05
C THR A 32 4.45 -6.34 8.31
N ILE A 33 3.61 -6.50 7.27
CA ILE A 33 2.29 -7.09 7.45
C ILE A 33 2.23 -8.58 7.10
N GLY A 34 3.34 -9.16 6.64
CA GLY A 34 3.43 -10.60 6.41
C GLY A 34 2.75 -11.08 5.14
N ILE A 35 2.76 -10.30 4.09
CA ILE A 35 2.24 -10.67 2.77
C ILE A 35 3.36 -10.64 1.74
N THR A 36 3.09 -11.16 0.54
CA THR A 36 4.08 -11.12 -0.54
C THR A 36 4.22 -9.71 -1.10
N GLU A 37 5.38 -9.42 -1.68
CA GLU A 37 5.63 -8.16 -2.36
C GLU A 37 4.68 -7.97 -3.55
N ARG A 38 4.40 -9.07 -4.26
CA ARG A 38 3.45 -9.07 -5.38
C ARG A 38 2.05 -8.65 -4.94
N THR A 39 1.57 -9.20 -3.83
CA THR A 39 0.26 -8.85 -3.27
C THR A 39 0.25 -7.38 -2.84
N THR A 40 1.35 -6.91 -2.25
CA THR A 40 1.49 -5.51 -1.86
C THR A 40 1.38 -4.57 -3.05
N HIS A 41 2.06 -4.89 -4.16
CA HIS A 41 1.96 -4.08 -5.39
C HIS A 41 0.54 -4.05 -5.94
N LYS A 42 -0.17 -5.16 -5.90
CA LYS A 42 -1.56 -5.22 -6.33
C LYS A 42 -2.44 -4.31 -5.47
N ILE A 43 -2.24 -4.34 -4.16
CA ILE A 43 -3.00 -3.50 -3.23
C ILE A 43 -2.71 -2.02 -3.48
N ILE A 44 -1.45 -1.65 -3.68
CA ILE A 44 -1.06 -0.28 -3.99
C ILE A 44 -1.73 0.19 -5.28
N THR A 45 -1.72 -0.65 -6.30
CA THR A 45 -2.40 -0.34 -7.57
C THR A 45 -3.90 -0.14 -7.36
N ASP A 46 -4.54 -1.00 -6.59
CA ASP A 46 -5.96 -0.87 -6.26
C ASP A 46 -6.25 0.46 -5.56
N LEU A 47 -5.41 0.85 -4.61
CA LEU A 47 -5.57 2.11 -3.87
C LEU A 47 -5.37 3.32 -4.78
N GLU A 48 -4.41 3.25 -5.71
CA GLU A 48 -4.21 4.31 -6.69
C GLU A 48 -5.40 4.46 -7.62
N GLN A 49 -5.92 3.35 -8.14
CA GLN A 49 -7.06 3.36 -9.06
C GLN A 49 -8.34 3.86 -8.41
N ALA A 50 -8.47 3.64 -7.11
CA ALA A 50 -9.61 4.12 -6.33
C ALA A 50 -9.41 5.54 -5.80
N ASP A 51 -8.30 6.20 -6.16
CA ASP A 51 -7.95 7.56 -5.73
C ASP A 51 -7.73 7.72 -4.21
N TYR A 52 -7.40 6.63 -3.51
CA TYR A 52 -7.03 6.73 -2.10
C TYR A 52 -5.61 7.23 -1.91
N ILE A 53 -4.74 6.95 -2.86
CA ILE A 53 -3.35 7.40 -2.81
C ILE A 53 -2.93 7.93 -4.18
N LYS A 54 -1.91 8.79 -4.16
CA LYS A 54 -1.26 9.30 -5.36
C LYS A 54 0.22 8.95 -5.28
N LYS A 55 0.74 8.35 -6.35
CA LYS A 55 2.15 8.01 -6.44
C LYS A 55 2.91 9.11 -7.17
N THR A 56 3.99 9.59 -6.56
CA THR A 56 4.91 10.54 -7.18
C THR A 56 6.29 9.93 -7.21
N LYS A 57 6.94 9.94 -8.37
CA LYS A 57 8.29 9.43 -8.50
C LYS A 57 9.29 10.55 -8.28
N VAL A 58 10.20 10.34 -7.32
CA VAL A 58 11.27 11.28 -7.01
C VAL A 58 12.60 10.54 -7.17
N GLY A 59 13.29 10.77 -8.28
CA GLY A 59 14.48 10.00 -8.64
C GLY A 59 14.11 8.53 -8.87
N ARG A 60 14.69 7.63 -8.10
CA ARG A 60 14.40 6.19 -8.16
C ARG A 60 13.38 5.75 -7.12
N ARG A 61 12.89 6.68 -6.31
CA ARG A 61 11.94 6.39 -5.24
C ARG A 61 10.53 6.76 -5.63
N ASN A 62 9.58 5.97 -5.14
CA ASN A 62 8.17 6.30 -5.19
C ASN A 62 7.76 6.87 -3.85
N ILE A 63 7.05 7.98 -3.87
CA ILE A 63 6.44 8.56 -2.68
C ILE A 63 4.94 8.48 -2.86
N TYR A 64 4.25 7.97 -1.84
CA TYR A 64 2.82 7.78 -1.86
C TYR A 64 2.15 8.78 -0.93
N ASP A 65 1.25 9.58 -1.45
CA ASP A 65 0.46 10.53 -0.66
C ASP A 65 -0.97 10.01 -0.51
N VAL A 66 -1.45 10.00 0.72
CA VAL A 66 -2.84 9.62 0.98
C VAL A 66 -3.73 10.80 0.60
N ASN A 67 -4.75 10.50 -0.17
CA ASN A 67 -5.70 11.49 -0.63
C ASN A 67 -6.88 11.56 0.34
N PHE A 68 -6.87 12.55 1.19
CA PHE A 68 -7.92 12.76 2.18
C PHE A 68 -9.10 13.54 1.63
#